data_b19c24f7fd685a4fcd30a00838a1d523
#
_entry.id   b19c24f7fd685a4fcd30a00838a1d523
#
_cell.length_a   1.000
_cell.length_b   1.000
_cell.length_c   1.000
_cell.angle_alpha   90.00
_cell.angle_beta   90.00
_cell.angle_gamma   90.00
#
_symmetry.space_group_name_H-M   'P 1'
#
loop_
_entity.id
_entity.type
_entity.pdbx_description
1 polymer ?
#
loop_
_entity_poly.entity_id
_entity_poly.type
_entity_poly.pdbx_seq_one_letter_code
_entity_poly.pdbx_strand_id
1 'polypeptide(L)'
;MTSSKSESEPYDEFLASIKLVSGEEILSKVVIDSEDSQKIMIDNPVICQEVRSPGANIPMGYKFEPWMKLTDEECFILNLDKVITLSEIKDEMVLDTYSHIVSNGFKRTHPDLNREMGYINSVEKSRNIIEKLYGGDDASKDTKKKD
;
A
#
# COMPACT_ATOMS: atom_id res chain seq x y z
N MET A 1 -34.30 18.24 -28.33
CA MET A 1 -34.10 17.65 -27.00
C MET A 1 -33.01 16.61 -27.10
N THR A 2 -31.81 17.02 -26.87
CA THR A 2 -30.68 16.14 -26.77
C THR A 2 -30.61 15.65 -25.33
N SER A 3 -31.11 14.46 -25.09
CA SER A 3 -30.79 13.75 -23.86
C SER A 3 -29.32 13.42 -23.96
N SER A 4 -28.52 14.05 -23.12
CA SER A 4 -27.17 13.62 -22.91
C SER A 4 -27.25 12.21 -22.32
N LYS A 5 -27.16 11.20 -23.18
CA LYS A 5 -26.73 9.88 -22.74
C LYS A 5 -25.34 10.08 -22.22
N SER A 6 -25.19 9.99 -20.91
CA SER A 6 -23.91 9.69 -20.35
C SER A 6 -23.49 8.40 -21.02
N GLU A 7 -22.55 8.49 -21.94
CA GLU A 7 -21.88 7.33 -22.47
C GLU A 7 -21.30 6.63 -21.25
N SER A 8 -21.95 5.54 -20.87
CA SER A 8 -21.37 4.65 -19.87
C SER A 8 -20.03 4.23 -20.42
N GLU A 9 -19.00 4.62 -19.73
CA GLU A 9 -17.66 4.25 -20.12
C GLU A 9 -17.58 2.73 -20.25
N PRO A 10 -16.85 2.21 -21.25
CA PRO A 10 -16.82 0.78 -21.54
C PRO A 10 -16.00 -0.03 -20.51
N TYR A 11 -15.83 0.51 -19.32
CA TYR A 11 -15.04 -0.10 -18.26
C TYR A 11 -15.95 -0.62 -17.15
N ASP A 12 -15.85 -1.90 -16.90
CA ASP A 12 -16.43 -2.50 -15.70
C ASP A 12 -15.53 -2.25 -14.51
N GLU A 13 -16.10 -1.66 -13.48
CA GLU A 13 -15.41 -1.28 -12.28
C GLU A 13 -16.05 -1.96 -11.07
N PHE A 14 -15.27 -2.69 -10.29
CA PHE A 14 -15.74 -3.38 -9.09
C PHE A 14 -14.62 -3.60 -8.07
N LEU A 15 -15.01 -3.80 -6.83
CA LEU A 15 -14.06 -4.18 -5.78
C LEU A 15 -13.82 -5.69 -5.83
N ALA A 16 -12.57 -6.10 -5.81
CA ALA A 16 -12.19 -7.50 -5.87
C ALA A 16 -11.10 -7.87 -4.89
N SER A 17 -11.15 -9.10 -4.44
CA SER A 17 -10.02 -9.77 -3.81
C SER A 17 -9.21 -10.48 -4.89
N ILE A 18 -7.92 -10.23 -4.93
CA ILE A 18 -7.00 -10.73 -5.96
C ILE A 18 -5.90 -11.53 -5.29
N LYS A 19 -5.79 -12.80 -5.66
CA LYS A 19 -4.70 -13.65 -5.21
C LYS A 19 -3.60 -13.65 -6.26
N LEU A 20 -2.41 -13.25 -5.85
CA LEU A 20 -1.24 -13.19 -6.72
C LEU A 20 -0.42 -14.48 -6.63
N VAL A 21 0.37 -14.75 -7.67
CA VAL A 21 1.30 -15.90 -7.70
C VAL A 21 2.36 -15.83 -6.61
N SER A 22 2.64 -14.64 -6.08
CA SER A 22 3.52 -14.44 -4.92
C SER A 22 2.93 -14.97 -3.60
N GLY A 23 1.64 -15.29 -3.57
CA GLY A 23 0.90 -15.66 -2.37
C GLY A 23 0.20 -14.51 -1.68
N GLU A 24 0.44 -13.30 -2.09
CA GLU A 24 -0.25 -12.13 -1.55
C GLU A 24 -1.72 -12.09 -1.97
N GLU A 25 -2.57 -11.67 -1.05
CA GLU A 25 -3.97 -11.37 -1.32
C GLU A 25 -4.17 -9.87 -1.16
N ILE A 26 -4.61 -9.24 -2.23
CA ILE A 26 -4.86 -7.80 -2.26
C ILE A 26 -6.34 -7.52 -2.49
N LEU A 27 -6.81 -6.48 -1.85
CA LEU A 27 -8.15 -5.94 -2.05
C LEU A 27 -8.01 -4.65 -2.84
N SER A 28 -8.67 -4.54 -3.97
CA SER A 28 -8.54 -3.40 -4.84
C SER A 28 -9.77 -3.19 -5.69
N LYS A 29 -10.02 -1.96 -6.00
CA LYS A 29 -10.92 -1.61 -7.09
C LYS A 29 -10.26 -2.02 -8.41
N VAL A 30 -10.98 -2.74 -9.22
CA VAL A 30 -10.49 -3.28 -10.49
C VAL A 30 -11.22 -2.62 -11.63
N VAL A 31 -10.48 -2.18 -12.61
CA VAL A 31 -11.01 -1.69 -13.88
C VAL A 31 -10.52 -2.61 -14.98
N ILE A 32 -11.46 -3.23 -15.67
CA ILE A 32 -11.17 -4.13 -16.78
C ILE A 32 -11.30 -3.36 -18.07
N ASP A 33 -10.22 -3.33 -18.84
CA ASP A 33 -10.22 -2.83 -20.19
C ASP A 33 -10.61 -3.94 -21.15
N SER A 34 -11.70 -3.76 -21.87
CA SER A 34 -12.16 -4.72 -22.86
C SER A 34 -11.21 -4.87 -24.07
N GLU A 35 -10.35 -3.88 -24.29
CA GLU A 35 -9.39 -3.88 -25.40
C GLU A 35 -8.11 -4.65 -25.09
N ASP A 36 -7.71 -4.73 -23.82
CA ASP A 36 -6.53 -5.46 -23.36
C ASP A 36 -6.91 -6.56 -22.37
N SER A 37 -6.97 -7.80 -22.86
CA SER A 37 -7.34 -8.96 -22.04
C SER A 37 -6.20 -9.50 -21.16
N GLN A 38 -4.99 -8.92 -21.24
CA GLN A 38 -3.83 -9.41 -20.52
C GLN A 38 -3.48 -8.57 -19.29
N LYS A 39 -4.09 -7.41 -19.17
CA LYS A 39 -3.81 -6.45 -18.11
C LYS A 39 -5.10 -5.94 -17.50
N ILE A 40 -5.03 -5.69 -16.20
CA ILE A 40 -6.08 -4.99 -15.47
C ILE A 40 -5.49 -3.77 -14.79
N MET A 41 -6.31 -2.73 -14.66
CA MET A 41 -5.96 -1.59 -13.82
C MET A 41 -6.51 -1.85 -12.42
N ILE A 42 -5.69 -1.62 -11.43
CA ILE A 42 -6.09 -1.69 -10.03
C ILE A 42 -5.92 -0.33 -9.38
N ASP A 43 -6.90 0.06 -8.60
CA ASP A 43 -6.96 1.35 -7.95
C ASP A 43 -7.01 1.18 -6.43
N ASN A 44 -6.14 1.89 -5.75
CA ASN A 44 -5.97 1.82 -4.29
C ASN A 44 -5.84 0.39 -3.74
N PRO A 45 -4.88 -0.40 -4.24
CA PRO A 45 -4.69 -1.75 -3.74
C PRO A 45 -4.19 -1.76 -2.30
N VAL A 46 -4.84 -2.57 -1.47
CA VAL A 46 -4.47 -2.79 -0.09
C VAL A 46 -4.17 -4.26 0.13
N ILE A 47 -3.18 -4.55 0.93
CA ILE A 47 -2.87 -5.90 1.34
C ILE A 47 -3.63 -6.22 2.63
N CYS A 48 -4.21 -7.41 2.68
CA CYS A 48 -4.94 -7.90 3.83
C CYS A 48 -4.06 -8.85 4.64
N GLN A 49 -3.90 -8.58 5.90
CA GLN A 49 -3.16 -9.42 6.84
C GLN A 49 -4.06 -9.85 8.00
N GLU A 50 -4.01 -11.12 8.34
CA GLU A 50 -4.69 -11.61 9.53
C GLU A 50 -3.96 -11.16 10.79
N VAL A 51 -4.72 -10.64 11.74
CA VAL A 51 -4.22 -10.32 13.08
C VAL A 51 -4.63 -11.45 14.02
N ARG A 52 -3.66 -12.14 14.57
CA ARG A 52 -3.88 -13.23 15.51
C ARG A 52 -3.33 -12.87 16.89
N SER A 53 -4.10 -13.23 17.92
CA SER A 53 -3.60 -13.18 19.28
C SER A 53 -2.62 -14.34 19.53
N PRO A 54 -1.55 -14.15 20.32
CA PRO A 54 -0.65 -15.25 20.69
C PRO A 54 -1.42 -16.40 21.34
N GLY A 55 -1.31 -17.59 20.74
CA GLY A 55 -1.97 -18.80 21.25
C GLY A 55 -3.41 -19.01 20.81
N ALA A 56 -4.00 -18.13 20.02
CA ALA A 56 -5.34 -18.30 19.45
C ALA A 56 -5.29 -18.92 18.05
N ASN A 57 -6.13 -19.92 17.81
CA ASN A 57 -6.27 -20.55 16.49
C ASN A 57 -7.22 -19.78 15.57
N ILE A 58 -7.90 -18.77 16.07
CA ILE A 58 -8.88 -17.98 15.35
C ILE A 58 -8.30 -16.57 15.14
N PRO A 59 -8.36 -16.01 13.93
CA PRO A 59 -7.92 -14.65 13.69
C PRO A 59 -8.81 -13.66 14.46
N MET A 60 -8.21 -12.68 15.13
CA MET A 60 -8.92 -11.63 15.83
C MET A 60 -9.51 -10.58 14.89
N GLY A 61 -9.02 -10.50 13.68
CA GLY A 61 -9.44 -9.54 12.67
C GLY A 61 -8.47 -9.46 11.53
N TYR A 62 -8.66 -8.45 10.72
CA TYR A 62 -7.83 -8.18 9.56
C TYR A 62 -7.28 -6.77 9.61
N LYS A 63 -6.04 -6.64 9.21
CA LYS A 63 -5.36 -5.36 9.04
C LYS A 63 -5.14 -5.10 7.57
N PHE A 64 -5.43 -3.89 7.14
CA PHE A 64 -5.23 -3.45 5.76
C PHE A 64 -4.10 -2.44 5.70
N GLU A 65 -3.19 -2.64 4.78
CA GLU A 65 -2.07 -1.75 4.51
C GLU A 65 -1.99 -1.47 3.00
N PRO A 66 -1.44 -0.32 2.58
CA PRO A 66 -1.18 -0.10 1.16
C PRO A 66 -0.30 -1.21 0.60
N TRP A 67 -0.66 -1.73 -0.56
CA TRP A 67 0.16 -2.75 -1.22
C TRP A 67 1.51 -2.18 -1.65
N MET A 68 1.50 -1.00 -2.25
CA MET A 68 2.71 -0.26 -2.59
C MET A 68 2.97 0.82 -1.53
N LYS A 69 4.02 0.66 -0.76
CA LYS A 69 4.25 1.48 0.45
C LYS A 69 5.04 2.76 0.20
N LEU A 70 5.80 2.84 -0.87
CA LEU A 70 6.76 3.91 -1.09
C LEU A 70 6.34 4.92 -2.16
N THR A 71 5.21 4.70 -2.80
CA THR A 71 4.69 5.59 -3.84
C THR A 71 3.41 6.27 -3.40
N ASP A 72 3.18 7.46 -3.90
CA ASP A 72 1.93 8.20 -3.73
C ASP A 72 0.91 7.88 -4.84
N GLU A 73 1.28 7.09 -5.81
CA GLU A 73 0.38 6.66 -6.86
C GLU A 73 -0.70 5.74 -6.32
N GLU A 74 -1.89 5.87 -6.85
CA GLU A 74 -3.07 5.11 -6.45
C GLU A 74 -3.44 4.03 -7.45
N CYS A 75 -3.11 4.23 -8.72
CA CYS A 75 -3.43 3.33 -9.82
C CYS A 75 -2.21 2.55 -10.29
N PHE A 76 -2.40 1.27 -10.53
CA PHE A 76 -1.35 0.38 -11.02
C PHE A 76 -1.89 -0.51 -12.11
N ILE A 77 -1.02 -0.93 -13.01
CA ILE A 77 -1.34 -1.93 -14.04
C ILE A 77 -0.80 -3.27 -13.58
N LEU A 78 -1.67 -4.26 -13.53
CA LEU A 78 -1.34 -5.61 -13.12
C LEU A 78 -1.48 -6.56 -14.31
N ASN A 79 -0.45 -7.36 -14.54
CA ASN A 79 -0.50 -8.41 -15.56
C ASN A 79 -1.30 -9.61 -15.05
N LEU A 80 -2.25 -10.10 -15.82
CA LEU A 80 -3.09 -11.23 -15.45
C LEU A 80 -2.33 -12.55 -15.29
N ASP A 81 -1.17 -12.69 -15.90
CA ASP A 81 -0.31 -13.86 -15.70
C ASP A 81 0.26 -13.97 -14.28
N LYS A 82 0.21 -12.89 -13.51
CA LYS A 82 0.59 -12.86 -12.09
C LYS A 82 -0.58 -13.06 -11.13
N VAL A 83 -1.77 -13.21 -11.64
CA VAL A 83 -2.99 -13.42 -10.88
C VAL A 83 -3.38 -14.90 -10.92
N ILE A 84 -3.51 -15.52 -9.74
CA ILE A 84 -4.06 -16.88 -9.64
C ILE A 84 -5.56 -16.85 -9.82
N THR A 85 -6.23 -15.97 -9.07
CA THR A 85 -7.67 -15.81 -9.11
C THR A 85 -8.09 -14.42 -8.64
N LEU A 86 -9.25 -14.02 -9.07
CA LEU A 86 -9.87 -12.75 -8.73
C LEU A 86 -11.33 -13.00 -8.41
N SER A 87 -11.81 -12.46 -7.31
CA SER A 87 -13.19 -12.59 -6.87
C SER A 87 -13.79 -11.25 -6.54
N GLU A 88 -14.95 -10.96 -7.13
CA GLU A 88 -15.69 -9.74 -6.80
C GLU A 88 -16.18 -9.77 -5.34
N ILE A 89 -16.01 -8.65 -4.66
CA ILE A 89 -16.49 -8.46 -3.30
C ILE A 89 -17.90 -7.87 -3.35
N LYS A 90 -18.84 -8.58 -2.74
CA LYS A 90 -20.25 -8.17 -2.62
C LYS A 90 -20.67 -7.91 -1.18
N ASP A 91 -19.86 -8.29 -0.20
CA ASP A 91 -20.12 -8.08 1.21
C ASP A 91 -20.09 -6.58 1.52
N GLU A 92 -21.20 -6.06 2.01
CA GLU A 92 -21.38 -4.63 2.29
C GLU A 92 -20.41 -4.15 3.39
N MET A 93 -20.09 -4.97 4.37
CA MET A 93 -19.16 -4.63 5.43
C MET A 93 -17.75 -4.42 4.87
N VAL A 94 -17.31 -5.29 3.98
CA VAL A 94 -16.01 -5.17 3.32
C VAL A 94 -15.97 -3.95 2.40
N LEU A 95 -17.04 -3.72 1.64
CA LEU A 95 -17.17 -2.55 0.77
C LEU A 95 -17.08 -1.25 1.57
N ASP A 96 -17.81 -1.16 2.67
CA ASP A 96 -17.81 0.02 3.54
C ASP A 96 -16.45 0.24 4.20
N THR A 97 -15.83 -0.82 4.68
CA THR A 97 -14.50 -0.76 5.29
C THR A 97 -13.45 -0.29 4.29
N TYR A 98 -13.47 -0.82 3.08
CA TYR A 98 -12.56 -0.41 2.03
C TYR A 98 -12.78 1.06 1.64
N SER A 99 -14.01 1.48 1.45
CA SER A 99 -14.36 2.87 1.13
C SER A 99 -13.89 3.83 2.23
N HIS A 100 -14.03 3.44 3.48
CA HIS A 100 -13.59 4.23 4.62
C HIS A 100 -12.06 4.37 4.66
N ILE A 101 -11.34 3.28 4.44
CA ILE A 101 -9.88 3.26 4.39
C ILE A 101 -9.36 4.14 3.25
N VAL A 102 -9.94 4.03 2.07
CA VAL A 102 -9.53 4.79 0.90
C VAL A 102 -9.87 6.28 1.04
N SER A 103 -11.06 6.62 1.55
CA SER A 103 -11.48 8.02 1.69
C SER A 103 -10.69 8.77 2.76
N ASN A 104 -10.30 8.12 3.83
CA ASN A 104 -9.45 8.72 4.86
C ASN A 104 -7.99 8.84 4.40
N GLY A 105 -7.68 8.26 3.24
CA GLY A 105 -6.34 8.13 2.75
C GLY A 105 -5.48 7.30 3.72
N PHE A 106 -4.77 6.34 3.22
CA PHE A 106 -3.59 5.92 3.94
C PHE A 106 -2.72 7.16 4.00
N LYS A 107 -2.74 7.86 5.10
CA LYS A 107 -1.80 8.95 5.32
C LYS A 107 -0.42 8.32 5.33
N ARG A 108 0.14 8.22 4.15
CA ARG A 108 1.51 7.70 3.91
C ARG A 108 2.54 8.54 4.65
N THR A 109 2.17 9.74 4.99
CA THR A 109 2.81 10.55 5.99
C THR A 109 2.10 10.33 7.31
N HIS A 110 2.19 9.14 7.87
CA HIS A 110 1.84 8.98 9.26
C HIS A 110 2.98 9.60 10.06
N PRO A 111 2.79 10.81 10.63
CA PRO A 111 3.89 11.51 11.31
C PRO A 111 4.44 10.69 12.48
N ASP A 112 3.61 9.86 13.06
CA ASP A 112 3.97 9.02 14.20
C ASP A 112 4.84 7.83 13.78
N LEU A 113 4.53 7.19 12.67
CA LEU A 113 5.37 6.13 12.10
C LEU A 113 6.76 6.63 11.74
N ASN A 114 6.85 7.84 11.22
CA ASN A 114 8.11 8.42 10.80
C ASN A 114 8.96 8.90 11.96
N ARG A 115 8.37 9.30 13.08
CA ARG A 115 9.08 9.83 14.25
C ARG A 115 9.49 8.75 15.24
N GLU A 116 8.60 7.83 15.54
CA GLU A 116 8.82 6.83 16.58
C GLU A 116 9.60 5.62 16.10
N MET A 117 9.45 5.24 14.86
CA MET A 117 10.08 4.04 14.30
C MET A 117 11.40 4.29 13.58
N GLY A 118 11.88 5.54 13.56
CA GLY A 118 13.15 5.88 12.91
C GLY A 118 13.15 5.70 11.40
N TYR A 119 11.98 5.66 10.80
CA TYR A 119 11.89 5.61 9.35
C TYR A 119 12.35 6.91 8.71
N ILE A 120 12.82 6.79 7.49
CA ILE A 120 13.37 7.87 6.67
C ILE A 120 12.38 9.03 6.61
N ASN A 121 12.49 9.96 7.53
CA ASN A 121 11.64 11.14 7.59
C ASN A 121 12.00 12.17 6.54
N SER A 122 13.25 12.28 6.29
CA SER A 122 13.82 13.10 5.24
C SER A 122 15.21 12.56 4.94
N VAL A 123 15.68 12.82 3.75
CA VAL A 123 17.06 12.49 3.35
C VAL A 123 18.05 13.11 4.31
N GLU A 124 17.73 14.29 4.84
CA GLU A 124 18.58 15.03 5.79
C GLU A 124 18.72 14.33 7.14
N LYS A 125 17.63 13.81 7.70
CA LYS A 125 17.69 13.05 8.96
C LYS A 125 18.40 11.70 8.79
N SER A 126 18.18 11.03 7.68
CA SER A 126 18.91 9.80 7.36
C SER A 126 20.40 10.05 7.22
N ARG A 127 20.75 11.15 6.58
CA ARG A 127 22.14 11.60 6.46
C ARG A 127 22.77 11.87 7.83
N ASN A 128 22.09 12.57 8.72
CA ASN A 128 22.58 12.85 10.07
C ASN A 128 22.76 11.58 10.90
N ILE A 129 21.88 10.59 10.75
CA ILE A 129 22.02 9.30 11.42
C ILE A 129 23.24 8.54 10.90
N ILE A 130 23.45 8.54 9.59
CA ILE A 130 24.61 7.91 8.95
C ILE A 130 25.90 8.61 9.37
N GLU A 131 25.92 9.92 9.40
CA GLU A 131 27.08 10.71 9.84
C GLU A 131 27.42 10.45 11.31
N LYS A 132 26.42 10.30 12.18
CA LYS A 132 26.64 9.92 13.58
C LYS A 132 27.19 8.52 13.77
N LEU A 133 26.76 7.57 12.92
CA LEU A 133 27.21 6.18 12.99
C LEU A 133 28.62 5.99 12.43
N TYR A 134 28.96 6.71 11.37
CA TYR A 134 30.22 6.56 10.66
C TYR A 134 31.22 7.71 10.84
N GLY A 135 30.75 8.87 11.25
CA GLY A 135 31.58 10.05 11.48
C GLY A 135 32.08 10.20 12.93
N GLY A 136 31.56 9.39 13.86
CA GLY A 136 31.90 9.49 15.28
C GLY A 136 33.34 9.07 15.62
N ASP A 137 33.98 8.30 14.78
CA ASP A 137 35.37 7.82 15.00
C ASP A 137 36.42 8.86 14.64
N ASP A 138 36.13 9.80 13.80
CA ASP A 138 37.07 10.84 13.41
C ASP A 138 37.14 12.00 14.42
N ALA A 139 36.07 12.24 15.16
CA ALA A 139 36.06 13.29 16.19
C ALA A 139 36.82 12.93 17.45
N SER A 140 37.15 11.67 17.70
CA SER A 140 37.88 11.24 18.87
C SER A 140 39.41 11.23 18.68
N LYS A 141 39.91 11.46 17.47
CA LYS A 141 41.33 11.48 17.18
C LYS A 141 41.98 12.85 17.28
N ASP A 142 41.22 13.90 17.31
CA ASP A 142 41.75 15.28 17.35
C ASP A 142 41.96 15.85 18.76
N THR A 143 41.57 15.12 19.79
CA THR A 143 41.72 15.61 21.18
C THR A 143 42.97 15.10 21.90
N LYS A 144 43.87 14.39 21.22
CA LYS A 144 45.12 13.90 21.83
C LYS A 144 46.38 14.57 21.28
N LYS A 145 46.37 15.82 20.98
CA LYS A 145 47.57 16.61 20.74
C LYS A 145 47.43 17.99 21.33
N LYS A 146 47.54 18.07 22.64
CA LYS A 146 48.03 19.26 23.33
C LYS A 146 48.69 18.80 24.62
N ASP A 147 49.92 18.54 24.47
CA ASP A 147 50.91 18.86 25.48
C ASP A 147 51.98 19.69 24.82
#